data_2dcd4c10f53b7628a4429ed56a3861e0
#
_entry.id   2dcd4c10f53b7628a4429ed56a3861e0
#
_cell.length_a   1.000
_cell.length_b   1.000
_cell.length_c   1.000
_cell.angle_alpha   90.00
_cell.angle_beta   90.00
_cell.angle_gamma   90.00
#
_symmetry.space_group_name_H-M   'P 1'
#
loop_
_entity.id
_entity.type
_entity.pdbx_description
1 polymer ?
#
loop_
_entity_poly.entity_id
_entity_poly.type
_entity_poly.pdbx_seq_one_letter_code
_entity_poly.pdbx_strand_id
1 'polypeptide(L)'
;TPNVGTVFPNMSFLRGSSRSFRVWHPKGPDKIEVISCQFVDTAAPAEVKEALRVTGLRACGPSGALEQDDMDNWQECTQTCRGVVSRKFELNMQMGLGHESYDEELKAWTSDFRLSEANHRRFYGRWAQVMGADTWQGL
;
A
#
# COMPACT_ATOMS: atom_id res chain seq x y z
N THR A 1 1.02 16.74 -1.33
CA THR A 1 1.99 15.64 -1.46
C THR A 1 1.43 14.42 -0.74
N PRO A 2 1.38 13.24 -1.36
CA PRO A 2 0.85 12.04 -0.73
C PRO A 2 1.70 11.63 0.48
N ASN A 3 1.03 11.20 1.55
CA ASN A 3 1.68 10.73 2.77
C ASN A 3 1.87 9.22 2.79
N VAL A 4 1.07 8.51 2.03
CA VAL A 4 1.10 7.06 1.88
C VAL A 4 0.71 6.73 0.45
N GLY A 5 1.27 5.69 -0.08
CA GLY A 5 0.95 5.24 -1.42
C GLY A 5 1.44 3.84 -1.72
N THR A 6 0.83 3.25 -2.74
CA THR A 6 1.23 1.96 -3.29
C THR A 6 1.67 2.15 -4.72
N VAL A 7 2.80 1.57 -5.06
CA VAL A 7 3.30 1.46 -6.42
C VAL A 7 3.11 0.02 -6.88
N PHE A 8 2.25 -0.15 -7.87
CA PHE A 8 1.95 -1.48 -8.41
C PHE A 8 3.23 -2.14 -8.96
N PRO A 9 3.45 -3.44 -8.76
CA PRO A 9 2.51 -4.37 -8.13
C PRO A 9 2.66 -4.51 -6.60
N ASN A 10 3.83 -4.26 -6.03
CA ASN A 10 4.17 -4.78 -4.71
C ASN A 10 5.06 -3.85 -3.87
N MET A 11 5.08 -2.57 -4.14
CA MET A 11 5.80 -1.60 -3.32
C MET A 11 4.85 -0.60 -2.69
N SER A 12 5.09 -0.23 -1.45
CA SER A 12 4.40 0.87 -0.78
C SER A 12 5.37 1.80 -0.08
N PHE A 13 4.94 3.04 0.14
CA PHE A 13 5.73 4.01 0.88
C PHE A 13 4.87 4.71 1.92
N LEU A 14 5.53 5.10 3.00
CA LEU A 14 4.96 5.89 4.07
C LEU A 14 5.84 7.12 4.29
N ARG A 15 5.20 8.30 4.33
CA ARG A 15 5.82 9.58 4.65
C ARG A 15 5.26 10.08 5.96
N GLY A 16 6.12 10.39 6.89
CA GLY A 16 5.74 10.86 8.22
C GLY A 16 6.93 10.76 9.16
N SER A 17 6.68 10.55 10.44
CA SER A 17 7.72 10.27 11.44
C SER A 17 8.46 8.96 11.17
N SER A 18 7.78 8.00 10.53
CA SER A 18 8.37 6.73 10.10
C SER A 18 8.47 6.72 8.57
N ARG A 19 9.44 7.45 8.03
CA ARG A 19 9.67 7.46 6.58
C ARG A 19 10.20 6.11 6.13
N SER A 20 9.40 5.39 5.36
CA SER A 20 9.77 4.04 4.95
C SER A 20 9.20 3.70 3.58
N PHE A 21 9.84 2.73 2.92
CA PHE A 21 9.17 1.96 1.88
C PHE A 21 9.18 0.48 2.23
N ARG A 22 8.24 -0.24 1.65
CA ARG A 22 8.09 -1.68 1.82
C ARG A 22 7.98 -2.36 0.47
N VAL A 23 8.59 -3.52 0.38
CA VAL A 23 8.37 -4.44 -0.73
C VAL A 23 7.59 -5.64 -0.18
N TRP A 24 6.47 -5.92 -0.80
CA TRP A 24 5.56 -7.01 -0.47
C TRP A 24 5.88 -8.19 -1.38
N HIS A 25 6.85 -8.99 -0.96
CA HIS A 25 7.36 -10.09 -1.77
C HIS A 25 6.52 -11.36 -1.59
N PRO A 26 5.82 -11.85 -2.64
CA PRO A 26 5.01 -13.06 -2.52
C PRO A 26 5.90 -14.30 -2.32
N LYS A 27 5.52 -15.13 -1.37
CA LYS A 27 6.15 -16.42 -1.05
C LYS A 27 5.19 -17.60 -1.25
N GLY A 28 4.18 -17.41 -2.08
CA GLY A 28 3.13 -18.37 -2.35
C GLY A 28 1.75 -17.73 -2.32
N PRO A 29 0.67 -18.50 -2.42
CA PRO A 29 -0.67 -17.97 -2.55
C PRO A 29 -1.23 -17.33 -1.25
N ASP A 30 -0.63 -17.62 -0.12
CA ASP A 30 -1.10 -17.22 1.21
C ASP A 30 -0.01 -16.65 2.12
N LYS A 31 1.18 -16.38 1.56
CA LYS A 31 2.32 -15.85 2.31
C LYS A 31 3.00 -14.74 1.56
N ILE A 32 3.37 -13.71 2.31
CA ILE A 32 4.24 -12.63 1.84
C ILE A 32 5.41 -12.45 2.80
N GLU A 33 6.54 -12.01 2.26
CA GLU A 33 7.67 -11.50 3.01
C GLU A 33 7.67 -9.99 2.86
N VAL A 34 7.67 -9.26 3.96
CA VAL A 34 7.71 -7.80 3.93
C VAL A 34 9.13 -7.34 4.20
N ILE A 35 9.73 -6.70 3.20
CA ILE A 35 11.04 -6.05 3.33
C ILE A 35 10.77 -4.57 3.58
N SER A 36 11.05 -4.11 4.79
CA SER A 36 10.84 -2.71 5.18
C SER A 36 12.17 -1.98 5.31
N CYS A 37 12.29 -0.85 4.62
CA CYS A 37 13.43 0.04 4.70
C CYS A 37 13.00 1.39 5.26
N GLN A 38 13.68 1.86 6.28
CA GLN A 38 13.48 3.18 6.86
C GLN A 38 14.53 4.17 6.39
N PHE A 39 14.11 5.42 6.22
CA PHE A 39 14.98 6.49 5.79
C PHE A 39 15.10 7.57 6.84
N VAL A 40 16.32 8.07 6.96
CA VAL A 40 16.62 9.28 7.72
C VAL A 40 17.36 10.27 6.82
N ASP A 41 17.14 11.55 7.04
CA ASP A 41 17.88 12.59 6.32
C ASP A 41 19.36 12.51 6.70
N THR A 42 20.22 12.41 5.71
CA THR A 42 21.68 12.36 5.92
C THR A 42 22.24 13.65 6.53
N ALA A 43 21.59 14.78 6.29
CA ALA A 43 21.96 16.08 6.85
C ALA A 43 21.44 16.33 8.27
N ALA A 44 20.52 15.48 8.78
CA ALA A 44 19.98 15.66 10.13
C ALA A 44 21.04 15.41 11.22
N PRO A 45 20.97 16.10 12.36
CA PRO A 45 21.81 15.83 13.53
C PRO A 45 21.71 14.37 14.01
N ALA A 46 22.77 13.86 14.64
CA ALA A 46 22.86 12.46 15.04
C ALA A 46 21.71 12.04 16.01
N GLU A 47 21.37 12.90 16.94
CA GLU A 47 20.27 12.67 17.88
C GLU A 47 18.92 12.57 17.18
N VAL A 48 18.70 13.37 16.12
CA VAL A 48 17.46 13.32 15.33
C VAL A 48 17.39 12.02 14.49
N LYS A 49 18.51 11.61 13.91
CA LYS A 49 18.59 10.32 13.19
C LYS A 49 18.26 9.15 14.11
N GLU A 50 18.83 9.13 15.29
CA GLU A 50 18.58 8.07 16.26
C GLU A 50 17.14 8.09 16.78
N ALA A 51 16.58 9.26 17.08
CA ALA A 51 15.19 9.39 17.49
C ALA A 51 14.23 8.87 16.41
N LEU A 52 14.48 9.20 15.14
CA LEU A 52 13.69 8.70 14.02
C LEU A 52 13.82 7.19 13.83
N ARG A 53 15.04 6.66 13.96
CA ARG A 53 15.28 5.22 13.90
C ARG A 53 14.53 4.46 14.99
N VAL A 54 14.62 4.93 16.24
CA VAL A 54 13.92 4.32 17.38
C VAL A 54 12.41 4.43 17.22
N THR A 55 11.91 5.60 16.78
CA THR A 55 10.47 5.80 16.54
C THR A 55 9.96 4.83 15.46
N GLY A 56 10.72 4.68 14.38
CA GLY A 56 10.37 3.75 13.32
C GLY A 56 10.34 2.29 13.77
N LEU A 57 11.33 1.86 14.56
CA LEU A 57 11.36 0.51 15.10
C LEU A 57 10.18 0.25 16.06
N ARG A 58 9.83 1.22 16.90
CA ARG A 58 8.69 1.12 17.84
C ARG A 58 7.34 1.11 17.14
N ALA A 59 7.23 1.79 16.01
CA ALA A 59 5.98 1.85 15.26
C ALA A 59 5.83 0.65 14.31
N CYS A 60 6.84 0.38 13.50
CA CYS A 60 6.76 -0.49 12.33
C CYS A 60 7.82 -1.62 12.33
N GLY A 61 8.56 -1.81 13.42
CA GLY A 61 9.48 -2.93 13.55
C GLY A 61 8.75 -4.24 13.84
N PRO A 62 9.45 -5.38 13.85
CA PRO A 62 8.86 -6.72 14.12
C PRO A 62 8.11 -6.81 15.46
N SER A 63 8.49 -6.01 16.43
CA SER A 63 7.79 -5.85 17.72
C SER A 63 7.16 -4.47 17.87
N GLY A 64 6.83 -3.84 16.77
CA GLY A 64 6.24 -2.50 16.76
C GLY A 64 4.78 -2.50 17.19
N ALA A 65 4.33 -1.38 17.73
CA ALA A 65 2.98 -1.27 18.30
C ALA A 65 1.87 -0.96 17.26
N LEU A 66 2.23 -0.57 16.04
CA LEU A 66 1.24 -0.16 15.04
C LEU A 66 1.07 -1.18 13.91
N GLU A 67 2.17 -1.68 13.35
CA GLU A 67 2.11 -2.51 12.15
C GLU A 67 1.78 -3.98 12.45
N GLN A 68 1.94 -4.43 13.70
CA GLN A 68 1.60 -5.79 14.11
C GLN A 68 0.09 -6.06 14.04
N ASP A 69 -0.71 -5.11 14.51
CA ASP A 69 -2.18 -5.20 14.44
C ASP A 69 -2.67 -5.26 12.99
N ASP A 70 -2.03 -4.51 12.09
CA ASP A 70 -2.33 -4.56 10.67
C ASP A 70 -1.99 -5.92 10.05
N MET A 71 -0.89 -6.54 10.45
CA MET A 71 -0.49 -7.86 9.94
C MET A 71 -1.48 -8.96 10.33
N ASP A 72 -1.98 -8.93 11.55
CA ASP A 72 -3.03 -9.84 12.00
C ASP A 72 -4.31 -9.66 11.18
N ASN A 73 -4.73 -8.42 10.95
CA ASN A 73 -5.89 -8.12 10.12
C ASN A 73 -5.72 -8.65 8.68
N TRP A 74 -4.56 -8.49 8.07
CA TRP A 74 -4.30 -9.00 6.71
C TRP A 74 -4.34 -10.52 6.66
N GLN A 75 -3.78 -11.19 7.68
CA GLN A 75 -3.83 -12.64 7.80
C GLN A 75 -5.27 -13.13 7.91
N GLU A 76 -6.07 -12.52 8.78
CA GLU A 76 -7.47 -12.88 8.98
C GLU A 76 -8.32 -12.60 7.71
N CYS A 77 -8.08 -11.50 7.00
CA CYS A 77 -8.70 -11.24 5.71
C CYS A 77 -8.39 -12.35 4.70
N THR A 78 -7.15 -12.80 4.62
CA THR A 78 -6.73 -13.87 3.73
C THR A 78 -7.42 -15.19 4.09
N GLN A 79 -7.53 -15.51 5.38
CA GLN A 79 -8.24 -16.71 5.84
C GLN A 79 -9.74 -16.63 5.55
N THR A 80 -10.35 -15.48 5.79
CA THR A 80 -11.78 -15.25 5.52
C THR A 80 -12.10 -15.45 4.03
N CYS A 81 -11.22 -15.06 3.12
CA CYS A 81 -11.39 -15.28 1.68
C CYS A 81 -11.43 -16.76 1.28
N ARG A 82 -11.03 -17.70 2.15
CA ARG A 82 -11.17 -19.15 1.93
C ARG A 82 -12.57 -19.66 2.21
N GLY A 83 -13.42 -18.88 2.89
CA GLY A 83 -14.78 -19.24 3.26
C GLY A 83 -15.69 -19.37 2.03
N VAL A 84 -16.54 -20.42 2.02
CA VAL A 84 -17.48 -20.66 0.91
C VAL A 84 -18.53 -19.54 0.81
N VAL A 85 -18.92 -18.99 1.94
CA VAL A 85 -19.93 -17.91 2.00
C VAL A 85 -19.31 -16.58 1.60
N SER A 86 -18.14 -16.23 2.14
CA SER A 86 -17.47 -14.96 1.87
C SER A 86 -17.14 -14.74 0.38
N ARG A 87 -16.84 -15.82 -0.35
CA ARG A 87 -16.61 -15.75 -1.81
C ARG A 87 -17.84 -15.37 -2.64
N LYS A 88 -19.03 -15.39 -2.05
CA LYS A 88 -20.27 -15.02 -2.73
C LYS A 88 -20.63 -13.55 -2.57
N PHE A 89 -19.94 -12.84 -1.69
CA PHE A 89 -20.17 -11.42 -1.50
C PHE A 89 -19.32 -10.61 -2.49
N GLU A 90 -19.98 -9.70 -3.17
CA GLU A 90 -19.33 -8.70 -4.01
C GLU A 90 -18.77 -7.57 -3.14
N LEU A 91 -17.55 -7.13 -3.44
CA LEU A 91 -16.96 -5.98 -2.78
C LEU A 91 -17.39 -4.72 -3.52
N ASN A 92 -17.89 -3.75 -2.77
CA ASN A 92 -18.26 -2.45 -3.31
C ASN A 92 -17.10 -1.46 -3.14
N MET A 93 -16.58 -0.95 -4.26
CA MET A 93 -15.49 0.05 -4.30
C MET A 93 -15.98 1.35 -4.94
N GLN A 94 -17.16 1.82 -4.60
CA GLN A 94 -17.80 2.97 -5.24
C GLN A 94 -17.65 4.29 -4.48
N MET A 95 -17.04 4.28 -3.30
CA MET A 95 -16.85 5.52 -2.52
C MET A 95 -16.03 6.53 -3.32
N GLY A 96 -16.61 7.71 -3.51
CA GLY A 96 -16.00 8.78 -4.31
C GLY A 96 -16.00 8.54 -5.83
N LEU A 97 -16.84 7.64 -6.33
CA LEU A 97 -16.99 7.43 -7.77
C LEU A 97 -17.57 8.69 -8.44
N GLY A 98 -16.98 9.09 -9.56
CA GLY A 98 -17.36 10.32 -10.28
C GLY A 98 -16.62 11.59 -9.83
N HIS A 99 -15.79 11.50 -8.78
CA HIS A 99 -14.92 12.59 -8.31
C HIS A 99 -13.50 12.51 -8.87
N GLU A 100 -13.30 11.73 -9.90
CA GLU A 100 -11.99 11.49 -10.50
C GLU A 100 -11.83 12.32 -11.78
N SER A 101 -10.67 12.94 -11.94
CA SER A 101 -10.28 13.66 -13.14
C SER A 101 -8.83 13.37 -13.49
N TYR A 102 -8.52 13.42 -14.78
CA TYR A 102 -7.13 13.30 -15.22
C TYR A 102 -6.45 14.65 -15.14
N ASP A 103 -5.33 14.72 -14.43
CA ASP A 103 -4.50 15.91 -14.31
C ASP A 103 -3.37 15.83 -15.34
N GLU A 104 -3.39 16.77 -16.29
CA GLU A 104 -2.43 16.82 -17.38
C GLU A 104 -1.01 17.23 -16.95
N GLU A 105 -0.89 18.01 -15.89
CA GLU A 105 0.41 18.41 -15.34
C GLU A 105 1.08 17.24 -14.61
N LEU A 106 0.32 16.56 -13.75
CA LEU A 106 0.80 15.40 -12.99
C LEU A 106 0.86 14.12 -13.83
N LYS A 107 0.23 14.10 -15.01
CA LYS A 107 0.04 12.89 -15.84
C LYS A 107 -0.58 11.74 -15.04
N ALA A 108 -1.54 12.07 -14.20
CA ALA A 108 -2.14 11.13 -13.25
C ALA A 108 -3.64 11.40 -13.05
N TRP A 109 -4.35 10.37 -12.67
CA TRP A 109 -5.72 10.51 -12.20
C TRP A 109 -5.70 11.00 -10.75
N THR A 110 -6.45 12.06 -10.50
CA THR A 110 -6.64 12.66 -9.17
C THR A 110 -8.10 12.55 -8.75
N SER A 111 -8.36 12.73 -7.47
CA SER A 111 -9.71 12.81 -6.92
C SER A 111 -9.79 14.00 -5.98
N ASP A 112 -10.82 14.80 -6.11
CA ASP A 112 -11.15 15.89 -5.19
C ASP A 112 -11.84 15.39 -3.91
N PHE A 113 -12.25 14.12 -3.91
CA PHE A 113 -12.86 13.46 -2.76
C PHE A 113 -11.80 12.72 -1.95
N ARG A 114 -11.43 13.28 -0.79
CA ARG A 114 -10.28 12.84 0.01
C ARG A 114 -10.40 11.40 0.54
N LEU A 115 -11.60 11.00 0.96
CA LEU A 115 -11.88 9.65 1.48
C LEU A 115 -12.55 8.83 0.39
N SER A 116 -11.78 8.43 -0.62
CA SER A 116 -12.28 7.69 -1.77
C SER A 116 -11.58 6.35 -1.95
N GLU A 117 -12.22 5.46 -2.70
CA GLU A 117 -11.66 4.19 -3.15
C GLU A 117 -11.06 4.28 -4.57
N ALA A 118 -10.81 5.49 -5.06
CA ALA A 118 -10.21 5.72 -6.38
C ALA A 118 -8.90 4.95 -6.57
N ASN A 119 -8.03 4.97 -5.55
CA ASN A 119 -6.76 4.24 -5.60
C ASN A 119 -6.94 2.72 -5.69
N HIS A 120 -7.92 2.16 -4.99
CA HIS A 120 -8.26 0.74 -5.07
C HIS A 120 -8.76 0.36 -6.47
N ARG A 121 -9.70 1.15 -7.03
CA ARG A 121 -10.18 0.94 -8.40
C ARG A 121 -9.05 0.99 -9.42
N ARG A 122 -8.13 1.94 -9.30
CA ARG A 122 -6.96 2.05 -10.20
C ARG A 122 -5.99 0.89 -10.03
N PHE A 123 -5.74 0.46 -8.81
CA PHE A 123 -4.88 -0.69 -8.53
C PHE A 123 -5.43 -1.96 -9.19
N TYR A 124 -6.70 -2.27 -8.97
CA TYR A 124 -7.32 -3.45 -9.57
C TYR A 124 -7.52 -3.32 -11.08
N GLY A 125 -7.78 -2.11 -11.58
CA GLY A 125 -7.79 -1.85 -13.02
C GLY A 125 -6.44 -2.16 -13.67
N ARG A 126 -5.35 -1.74 -13.04
CA ARG A 126 -3.99 -2.06 -13.51
C ARG A 126 -3.70 -3.56 -13.42
N TRP A 127 -4.09 -4.20 -12.33
CA TRP A 127 -3.99 -5.65 -12.20
C TRP A 127 -4.72 -6.38 -13.34
N ALA A 128 -5.95 -5.98 -13.64
CA ALA A 128 -6.73 -6.57 -14.72
C ALA A 128 -6.07 -6.39 -16.10
N GLN A 129 -5.48 -5.21 -16.37
CA GLN A 129 -4.69 -4.98 -17.58
C GLN A 129 -3.52 -5.94 -17.68
N VAL A 130 -2.73 -6.07 -16.62
CA VAL A 130 -1.56 -6.97 -16.57
C VAL A 130 -1.97 -8.42 -16.78
N MET A 131 -3.06 -8.86 -16.15
CA MET A 131 -3.55 -10.23 -16.26
C MET A 131 -4.17 -10.55 -17.62
N GLY A 132 -4.67 -9.55 -18.34
CA GLY A 132 -5.28 -9.68 -19.65
C GLY A 132 -4.34 -9.40 -20.83
N ALA A 133 -3.10 -8.98 -20.56
CA ALA A 133 -2.14 -8.63 -21.60
C ALA A 133 -1.30 -9.84 -22.02
N ASP A 134 -1.20 -10.09 -23.31
CA ASP A 134 -0.37 -11.18 -23.87
C ASP A 134 1.13 -10.91 -23.72
N THR A 135 1.53 -9.65 -23.63
CA THR A 135 2.94 -9.22 -23.48
C THR A 135 3.05 -7.96 -22.62
N TRP A 136 4.23 -7.74 -22.03
CA TRP A 136 4.54 -6.52 -21.26
C TRP A 136 4.56 -5.24 -22.12
N GLN A 137 4.68 -5.37 -23.41
CA GLN A 137 4.72 -4.23 -24.35
C GLN A 137 3.32 -3.61 -24.59
N GLY A 138 2.26 -4.31 -24.22
CA GLY A 138 0.88 -3.84 -24.30
C GLY A 138 0.39 -3.09 -23.05
N LEU A 139 1.28 -2.83 -22.09
CA LEU A 139 1.00 -2.20 -20.80
C LEU A 139 1.63 -0.82 -20.70
#